data_88da68d2f6c95eebea8f949c0864c95e
#
_entry.id   88da68d2f6c95eebea8f949c0864c95e
#
_cell.length_a   1.000
_cell.length_b   1.000
_cell.length_c   1.000
_cell.angle_alpha   90.00
_cell.angle_beta   90.00
_cell.angle_gamma   90.00
#
_symmetry.space_group_name_H-M   'P 1'
#
loop_
_entity.id
_entity.type
_entity.pdbx_description
1 polymer ?
#
loop_
_entity_poly.entity_id
_entity_poly.type
_entity_poly.pdbx_seq_one_letter_code
_entity_poly.pdbx_strand_id
1 'polypeptide(L)'
;MSQPKVSKSSIFAIIAGVIVVLLVCMAGSLFEDADKSKNYVCQMPVTGEYVVWTDGGLKWQGGGNKYEYFKTSQIEFVDLTEVSEGNYVASGTNPAASLTFNDKGKGFIIGSFRVVMPNDDANMKKIQQDFGSEKALIANLIKPTLYKVVTSCGPLMSSLESVSETRTDLIAYITDQLNNGVYKTVVIRDSVTNEITGEKEMRAKAQIVADTNSPSGYKRQETSPFSQYGITCGLVSILDIKYDGATQSQIDAQKQANLAVITSKTKSLEAIQRTVQITEEGRAAAERAKWEQEKEKAVAVTK
;
A
#
# COMPACT_ATOMS: atom_id res chain seq x y z
N MET A 1 76.75 33.18 -15.84
CA MET A 1 75.63 32.58 -15.15
C MET A 1 75.76 31.07 -15.25
N SER A 2 76.22 30.42 -14.17
CA SER A 2 76.37 28.96 -14.17
C SER A 2 75.01 28.33 -13.87
N GLN A 3 74.47 27.50 -14.75
CA GLN A 3 73.29 26.73 -14.49
C GLN A 3 73.54 25.75 -13.33
N PRO A 4 72.61 25.65 -12.39
CA PRO A 4 72.75 24.69 -11.27
C PRO A 4 72.69 23.27 -11.87
N LYS A 5 73.78 22.50 -11.73
CA LYS A 5 73.77 21.05 -12.05
C LYS A 5 72.89 20.33 -11.03
N VAL A 6 71.71 19.97 -11.43
CA VAL A 6 70.82 19.13 -10.64
C VAL A 6 71.50 17.77 -10.43
N SER A 7 71.74 17.41 -9.20
CA SER A 7 72.37 16.12 -8.83
C SER A 7 71.40 14.96 -9.25
N LYS A 8 71.95 13.83 -9.71
CA LYS A 8 71.17 12.64 -10.02
C LYS A 8 70.35 12.16 -8.81
N SER A 9 70.83 12.37 -7.60
CA SER A 9 70.11 12.06 -6.37
C SER A 9 68.88 12.98 -6.15
N SER A 10 68.96 14.26 -6.55
CA SER A 10 67.82 15.18 -6.46
C SER A 10 66.73 14.84 -7.44
N ILE A 11 67.09 14.37 -8.66
CA ILE A 11 66.13 13.92 -9.68
C ILE A 11 65.42 12.65 -9.13
N PHE A 12 66.15 11.71 -8.54
CA PHE A 12 65.61 10.51 -7.97
C PHE A 12 64.63 10.80 -6.82
N ALA A 13 64.97 11.75 -5.94
CA ALA A 13 64.10 12.20 -4.84
C ALA A 13 62.81 12.85 -5.37
N ILE A 14 62.89 13.65 -6.42
CA ILE A 14 61.69 14.28 -7.04
C ILE A 14 60.80 13.21 -7.67
N ILE A 15 61.35 12.24 -8.40
CA ILE A 15 60.59 11.16 -9.03
C ILE A 15 59.95 10.30 -7.93
N ALA A 16 60.67 9.94 -6.86
CA ALA A 16 60.11 9.23 -5.72
C ALA A 16 58.97 9.98 -5.04
N GLY A 17 59.13 11.28 -4.88
CA GLY A 17 58.10 12.19 -4.33
C GLY A 17 56.84 12.22 -5.20
N VAL A 18 57.01 12.33 -6.52
CA VAL A 18 55.90 12.32 -7.47
C VAL A 18 55.19 10.97 -7.46
N ILE A 19 55.92 9.85 -7.37
CA ILE A 19 55.32 8.49 -7.27
C ILE A 19 54.54 8.37 -5.97
N VAL A 20 55.04 8.84 -4.85
CA VAL A 20 54.34 8.81 -3.57
C VAL A 20 53.04 9.64 -3.61
N VAL A 21 53.09 10.84 -4.19
CA VAL A 21 51.91 11.70 -4.36
C VAL A 21 50.87 11.01 -5.29
N LEU A 22 51.31 10.40 -6.38
CA LEU A 22 50.44 9.64 -7.27
C LEU A 22 49.81 8.44 -6.55
N LEU A 23 50.56 7.70 -5.75
CA LEU A 23 50.05 6.59 -4.96
C LEU A 23 49.05 7.05 -3.91
N VAL A 24 49.27 8.18 -3.26
CA VAL A 24 48.33 8.77 -2.29
C VAL A 24 47.04 9.24 -2.99
N CYS A 25 47.17 9.90 -4.12
CA CYS A 25 46.00 10.29 -4.94
C CYS A 25 45.21 9.08 -5.43
N MET A 26 45.90 8.01 -5.85
CA MET A 26 45.26 6.75 -6.26
C MET A 26 44.64 6.01 -5.09
N ALA A 27 45.17 6.11 -3.86
CA ALA A 27 44.63 5.44 -2.68
C ALA A 27 43.18 5.87 -2.42
N GLY A 28 42.83 7.15 -2.65
CA GLY A 28 41.47 7.66 -2.53
C GLY A 28 40.47 7.06 -3.51
N SER A 29 40.95 6.57 -4.68
CA SER A 29 40.09 5.87 -5.66
C SER A 29 40.08 4.35 -5.50
N LEU A 30 40.96 3.81 -4.65
CA LEU A 30 41.05 2.38 -4.39
C LEU A 30 40.19 1.93 -3.20
N PHE A 31 39.89 2.83 -2.30
CA PHE A 31 39.11 2.56 -1.12
C PHE A 31 37.88 3.48 -1.06
N GLU A 32 36.77 2.93 -0.66
CA GLU A 32 35.49 3.65 -0.47
C GLU A 32 34.97 3.40 0.93
N ASP A 33 34.45 4.44 1.57
CA ASP A 33 33.73 4.32 2.84
C ASP A 33 32.25 4.02 2.55
N ALA A 34 31.87 2.77 2.74
CA ALA A 34 30.52 2.30 2.48
C ALA A 34 29.58 2.68 3.64
N ASP A 35 28.48 3.35 3.32
CA ASP A 35 27.40 3.70 4.26
C ASP A 35 26.59 2.43 4.62
N LYS A 36 26.30 2.25 5.92
CA LYS A 36 25.48 1.14 6.44
C LYS A 36 24.02 1.17 5.95
N SER A 37 23.51 2.32 5.53
CA SER A 37 22.14 2.49 5.04
C SER A 37 21.95 2.01 3.60
N LYS A 38 23.03 1.71 2.89
CA LYS A 38 23.04 1.34 1.47
C LYS A 38 23.68 -0.01 1.25
N ASN A 39 23.27 -0.66 0.20
CA ASN A 39 23.97 -1.78 -0.44
C ASN A 39 24.74 -1.24 -1.64
N TYR A 40 25.96 -1.69 -1.82
CA TYR A 40 26.80 -1.29 -2.93
C TYR A 40 27.12 -2.49 -3.80
N VAL A 41 27.05 -2.30 -5.11
CA VAL A 41 27.54 -3.26 -6.09
C VAL A 41 28.70 -2.61 -6.83
N CYS A 42 29.89 -3.16 -6.68
CA CYS A 42 31.09 -2.69 -7.33
C CYS A 42 31.46 -3.61 -8.49
N GLN A 43 31.60 -3.05 -9.69
CA GLN A 43 32.09 -3.79 -10.84
C GLN A 43 33.61 -3.63 -10.95
N MET A 44 34.35 -4.73 -10.81
CA MET A 44 35.80 -4.72 -10.88
C MET A 44 36.28 -4.43 -12.31
N PRO A 45 37.25 -3.52 -12.51
CA PRO A 45 37.61 -3.06 -13.85
C PRO A 45 38.35 -4.10 -14.69
N VAL A 46 39.03 -5.05 -14.07
CA VAL A 46 39.87 -6.03 -14.78
C VAL A 46 39.08 -7.33 -15.06
N THR A 47 38.35 -7.83 -14.06
CA THR A 47 37.60 -9.09 -14.18
C THR A 47 36.17 -8.89 -14.66
N GLY A 48 35.62 -7.67 -14.53
CA GLY A 48 34.21 -7.37 -14.78
C GLY A 48 33.26 -7.99 -13.74
N GLU A 49 33.79 -8.64 -12.71
CA GLU A 49 32.99 -9.29 -11.67
C GLU A 49 32.32 -8.26 -10.76
N TYR A 50 31.11 -8.59 -10.31
CA TYR A 50 30.41 -7.80 -9.31
C TYR A 50 30.74 -8.26 -7.90
N VAL A 51 31.18 -7.33 -7.07
CA VAL A 51 31.38 -7.51 -5.62
C VAL A 51 30.32 -6.70 -4.88
N VAL A 52 29.62 -7.32 -3.94
CA VAL A 52 28.53 -6.68 -3.19
C VAL A 52 29.01 -6.35 -1.78
N TRP A 53 28.72 -5.15 -1.32
CA TRP A 53 28.97 -4.72 0.05
C TRP A 53 27.64 -4.36 0.71
N THR A 54 27.25 -5.18 1.65
CA THR A 54 26.04 -4.98 2.45
C THR A 54 26.33 -4.33 3.81
N ASP A 55 27.61 -4.34 4.22
CA ASP A 55 28.07 -3.77 5.48
C ASP A 55 28.84 -2.47 5.23
N GLY A 56 28.68 -1.53 6.17
CA GLY A 56 29.42 -0.27 6.15
C GLY A 56 30.90 -0.41 6.49
N GLY A 57 31.65 0.67 6.26
CA GLY A 57 33.07 0.79 6.55
C GLY A 57 33.94 0.78 5.30
N LEU A 58 35.26 0.87 5.51
CA LEU A 58 36.23 0.99 4.43
C LEU A 58 36.28 -0.30 3.59
N LYS A 59 36.00 -0.17 2.29
CA LYS A 59 35.94 -1.29 1.32
C LYS A 59 36.94 -1.05 0.19
N TRP A 60 37.47 -2.16 -0.34
CA TRP A 60 38.36 -2.11 -1.49
C TRP A 60 37.54 -2.00 -2.78
N GLN A 61 37.60 -0.84 -3.46
CA GLN A 61 36.94 -0.58 -4.74
C GLN A 61 37.78 -0.95 -5.94
N GLY A 62 39.11 -0.90 -5.80
CA GLY A 62 40.05 -1.27 -6.85
C GLY A 62 39.95 -0.44 -8.15
N GLY A 63 39.42 0.80 -8.09
CA GLY A 63 39.13 1.63 -9.25
C GLY A 63 37.91 1.19 -10.08
N GLY A 64 37.05 0.32 -9.53
CA GLY A 64 35.85 -0.16 -10.18
C GLY A 64 34.69 0.85 -10.16
N ASN A 65 33.66 0.56 -10.93
CA ASN A 65 32.43 1.35 -10.92
C ASN A 65 31.54 0.94 -9.75
N LYS A 66 31.13 1.91 -8.93
CA LYS A 66 30.26 1.71 -7.76
C LYS A 66 28.83 2.09 -8.12
N TYR A 67 27.89 1.20 -7.77
CA TYR A 67 26.45 1.41 -7.87
C TYR A 67 25.82 1.31 -6.48
N GLU A 68 24.99 2.28 -6.15
CA GLU A 68 24.40 2.42 -4.84
C GLU A 68 22.92 2.06 -4.88
N TYR A 69 22.46 1.34 -3.85
CA TYR A 69 21.07 0.96 -3.63
C TYR A 69 20.71 1.21 -2.16
N PHE A 70 19.68 1.99 -1.87
CA PHE A 70 19.22 2.11 -0.50
C PHE A 70 18.67 0.78 -0.01
N LYS A 71 19.03 0.36 1.20
CA LYS A 71 18.48 -0.86 1.83
C LYS A 71 16.98 -0.80 1.98
N THR A 72 16.48 0.42 2.22
CA THR A 72 15.04 0.68 2.34
C THR A 72 14.73 1.98 1.60
N SER A 73 13.85 1.91 0.63
CA SER A 73 13.37 3.06 -0.14
C SER A 73 11.88 3.25 0.10
N GLN A 74 11.44 4.48 0.33
CA GLN A 74 10.04 4.85 0.32
C GLN A 74 9.71 5.43 -1.05
N ILE A 75 8.70 4.85 -1.70
CA ILE A 75 8.25 5.26 -3.03
C ILE A 75 6.85 5.81 -2.90
N GLU A 76 6.67 7.01 -3.41
CA GLU A 76 5.42 7.74 -3.37
C GLU A 76 4.66 7.61 -4.69
N PHE A 77 3.34 7.64 -4.61
CA PHE A 77 2.41 7.69 -5.75
C PHE A 77 1.32 8.70 -5.41
N VAL A 78 1.67 9.98 -5.52
CA VAL A 78 0.88 11.10 -5.00
C VAL A 78 0.42 12.09 -6.05
N ASP A 79 1.04 12.06 -7.24
CA ASP A 79 0.79 13.09 -8.25
C ASP A 79 -0.56 12.86 -8.94
N LEU A 80 -1.53 13.70 -8.62
CA LEU A 80 -2.86 13.70 -9.18
C LEU A 80 -3.26 15.15 -9.52
N THR A 81 -3.71 15.38 -10.74
CA THR A 81 -4.17 16.68 -11.21
C THR A 81 -5.66 16.65 -11.44
N GLU A 82 -6.39 17.58 -10.86
CA GLU A 82 -7.80 17.80 -11.15
C GLU A 82 -7.92 18.63 -12.43
N VAL A 83 -8.52 18.06 -13.47
CA VAL A 83 -8.68 18.70 -14.80
C VAL A 83 -9.99 19.47 -14.87
N SER A 84 -11.04 18.94 -14.24
CA SER A 84 -12.34 19.60 -14.08
C SER A 84 -12.98 19.06 -12.80
N GLU A 85 -14.04 19.70 -12.32
CA GLU A 85 -14.72 19.31 -11.09
C GLU A 85 -15.01 17.81 -11.04
N GLY A 86 -14.35 17.12 -10.11
CA GLY A 86 -14.45 15.66 -9.93
C GLY A 86 -13.75 14.78 -10.98
N ASN A 87 -13.03 15.38 -11.95
CA ASN A 87 -12.27 14.60 -12.92
C ASN A 87 -10.76 14.71 -12.65
N TYR A 88 -10.13 13.58 -12.42
CA TYR A 88 -8.73 13.48 -12.04
C TYR A 88 -7.91 12.76 -13.10
N VAL A 89 -6.67 13.18 -13.28
CA VAL A 89 -5.67 12.53 -14.14
C VAL A 89 -4.40 12.32 -13.33
N ALA A 90 -3.96 11.07 -13.27
CA ALA A 90 -2.66 10.74 -12.69
C ALA A 90 -1.56 11.23 -13.63
N SER A 91 -0.73 12.17 -13.17
CA SER A 91 0.30 12.84 -13.95
C SER A 91 1.52 13.14 -13.07
N GLY A 92 2.64 13.50 -13.67
CA GLY A 92 3.85 13.85 -12.93
C GLY A 92 4.86 12.71 -12.80
N THR A 93 5.79 12.86 -11.87
CA THR A 93 6.91 11.90 -11.66
C THR A 93 6.46 10.67 -10.88
N ASN A 94 5.52 10.83 -9.95
CA ASN A 94 4.99 9.79 -9.08
C ASN A 94 3.45 9.73 -9.20
N PRO A 95 2.91 9.34 -10.37
CA PRO A 95 1.48 9.41 -10.62
C PRO A 95 0.70 8.53 -9.63
N ALA A 96 -0.47 9.02 -9.20
CA ALA A 96 -1.39 8.27 -8.36
C ALA A 96 -1.82 6.97 -9.06
N ALA A 97 -2.05 5.93 -8.27
CA ALA A 97 -2.44 4.63 -8.81
C ALA A 97 -3.94 4.57 -9.08
N SER A 98 -4.33 4.38 -10.34
CA SER A 98 -5.74 4.24 -10.73
C SER A 98 -6.24 2.82 -10.51
N LEU A 99 -7.50 2.68 -10.09
CA LEU A 99 -8.19 1.40 -10.01
C LEU A 99 -9.65 1.53 -10.44
N THR A 100 -10.23 0.40 -10.83
CA THR A 100 -11.65 0.29 -11.13
C THR A 100 -12.27 -0.74 -10.20
N PHE A 101 -13.28 -0.33 -9.45
CA PHE A 101 -13.99 -1.17 -8.50
C PHE A 101 -14.95 -2.15 -9.18
N ASN A 102 -15.48 -3.13 -8.41
CA ASN A 102 -16.42 -4.12 -8.94
C ASN A 102 -17.79 -3.52 -9.35
N ASP A 103 -18.15 -2.37 -8.79
CA ASP A 103 -19.33 -1.56 -9.15
C ASP A 103 -19.09 -0.62 -10.34
N LYS A 104 -17.95 -0.78 -11.04
CA LYS A 104 -17.47 0.05 -12.15
C LYS A 104 -17.08 1.48 -11.77
N GLY A 105 -17.10 1.83 -10.49
CA GLY A 105 -16.58 3.08 -9.98
C GLY A 105 -15.08 3.18 -10.26
N LYS A 106 -14.59 4.39 -10.53
CA LYS A 106 -13.17 4.68 -10.73
C LYS A 106 -12.62 5.47 -9.54
N GLY A 107 -11.40 5.10 -9.15
CA GLY A 107 -10.70 5.77 -8.08
C GLY A 107 -9.21 5.90 -8.35
N PHE A 108 -8.58 6.83 -7.65
CA PHE A 108 -7.14 7.07 -7.65
C PHE A 108 -6.63 6.97 -6.22
N ILE A 109 -5.72 6.04 -5.99
CA ILE A 109 -5.09 5.86 -4.68
C ILE A 109 -3.87 6.76 -4.61
N ILE A 110 -3.79 7.55 -3.54
CA ILE A 110 -2.66 8.41 -3.19
C ILE A 110 -2.00 7.83 -1.95
N GLY A 111 -0.69 7.64 -2.00
CA GLY A 111 0.01 7.06 -0.87
C GLY A 111 1.49 6.83 -1.10
N SER A 112 2.05 5.96 -0.27
CA SER A 112 3.43 5.53 -0.37
C SER A 112 3.58 4.06 0.03
N PHE A 113 4.64 3.43 -0.42
CA PHE A 113 5.02 2.10 0.04
C PHE A 113 6.52 2.02 0.25
N ARG A 114 6.89 1.19 1.21
CA ARG A 114 8.27 0.96 1.58
C ARG A 114 8.77 -0.34 0.97
N VAL A 115 9.85 -0.23 0.24
CA VAL A 115 10.54 -1.38 -0.37
C VAL A 115 11.82 -1.64 0.42
N VAL A 116 12.06 -2.90 0.71
CA VAL A 116 13.28 -3.39 1.36
C VAL A 116 14.06 -4.21 0.34
N MET A 117 15.28 -3.80 0.09
CA MET A 117 16.20 -4.50 -0.82
C MET A 117 16.77 -5.76 -0.16
N PRO A 118 17.12 -6.79 -0.95
CA PRO A 118 17.77 -7.97 -0.43
C PRO A 118 19.17 -7.64 0.12
N ASN A 119 19.59 -8.39 1.13
CA ASN A 119 20.94 -8.28 1.70
C ASN A 119 21.89 -9.40 1.21
N ASP A 120 21.44 -10.24 0.30
CA ASP A 120 22.25 -11.33 -0.24
C ASP A 120 22.93 -10.94 -1.56
N ASP A 121 24.14 -11.43 -1.72
CA ASP A 121 24.99 -11.14 -2.89
C ASP A 121 24.37 -11.55 -4.22
N ALA A 122 23.71 -12.71 -4.26
CA ALA A 122 23.17 -13.26 -5.50
C ALA A 122 22.06 -12.39 -6.08
N ASN A 123 21.11 -11.98 -5.25
CA ASN A 123 20.01 -11.12 -5.67
C ASN A 123 20.49 -9.70 -6.01
N MET A 124 21.44 -9.14 -5.23
CA MET A 124 21.98 -7.82 -5.54
C MET A 124 22.75 -7.80 -6.86
N LYS A 125 23.54 -8.83 -7.17
CA LYS A 125 24.22 -8.98 -8.47
C LYS A 125 23.21 -9.08 -9.61
N LYS A 126 22.15 -9.87 -9.42
CA LYS A 126 21.07 -10.03 -10.40
C LYS A 126 20.35 -8.70 -10.66
N ILE A 127 20.03 -7.95 -9.61
CA ILE A 127 19.42 -6.61 -9.72
C ILE A 127 20.33 -5.68 -10.55
N GLN A 128 21.63 -5.67 -10.25
CA GLN A 128 22.59 -4.84 -10.99
C GLN A 128 22.70 -5.26 -12.46
N GLN A 129 22.71 -6.55 -12.76
CA GLN A 129 22.78 -7.05 -14.12
C GLN A 129 21.56 -6.71 -14.95
N ASP A 130 20.36 -6.81 -14.35
CA ASP A 130 19.11 -6.65 -15.08
C ASP A 130 18.69 -5.16 -15.19
N PHE A 131 19.02 -4.31 -14.21
CA PHE A 131 18.56 -2.92 -14.15
C PHE A 131 19.67 -1.87 -14.22
N GLY A 132 20.88 -2.20 -13.82
CA GLY A 132 22.05 -1.32 -13.90
C GLY A 132 22.07 -0.15 -12.90
N SER A 133 20.93 0.23 -12.30
CA SER A 133 20.84 1.30 -11.30
C SER A 133 19.55 1.22 -10.48
N GLU A 134 19.55 1.80 -9.27
CA GLU A 134 18.35 1.91 -8.44
C GLU A 134 17.20 2.65 -9.13
N LYS A 135 17.51 3.74 -9.83
CA LYS A 135 16.52 4.52 -10.58
C LYS A 135 15.82 3.68 -11.66
N ALA A 136 16.58 2.88 -12.39
CA ALA A 136 16.02 1.99 -13.42
C ALA A 136 15.22 0.84 -12.78
N LEU A 137 15.67 0.29 -11.67
CA LEU A 137 14.92 -0.70 -10.89
C LEU A 137 13.55 -0.16 -10.45
N ILE A 138 13.52 1.04 -9.89
CA ILE A 138 12.28 1.70 -9.48
C ILE A 138 11.34 1.91 -10.68
N ALA A 139 11.87 2.41 -11.79
CA ALA A 139 11.07 2.75 -12.97
C ALA A 139 10.55 1.51 -13.72
N ASN A 140 11.36 0.46 -13.84
CA ASN A 140 11.06 -0.68 -14.72
C ASN A 140 10.47 -1.89 -13.97
N LEU A 141 10.69 -2.02 -12.66
CA LEU A 141 10.17 -3.13 -11.88
C LEU A 141 9.19 -2.67 -10.80
N ILE A 142 9.61 -1.76 -9.92
CA ILE A 142 8.88 -1.49 -8.68
C ILE A 142 7.57 -0.75 -8.97
N LYS A 143 7.63 0.38 -9.69
CA LYS A 143 6.43 1.15 -10.03
C LYS A 143 5.42 0.37 -10.88
N PRO A 144 5.82 -0.30 -11.99
CA PRO A 144 4.89 -1.10 -12.79
C PRO A 144 4.23 -2.23 -11.99
N THR A 145 4.98 -2.90 -11.10
CA THR A 145 4.43 -3.95 -10.23
C THR A 145 3.39 -3.39 -9.27
N LEU A 146 3.65 -2.22 -8.66
CA LEU A 146 2.69 -1.55 -7.80
C LEU A 146 1.39 -1.23 -8.55
N TYR A 147 1.49 -0.56 -9.70
CA TYR A 147 0.30 -0.19 -10.48
C TYR A 147 -0.52 -1.41 -10.91
N LYS A 148 0.15 -2.48 -11.32
CA LYS A 148 -0.49 -3.74 -11.66
C LYS A 148 -1.25 -4.35 -10.48
N VAL A 149 -0.61 -4.39 -9.31
CA VAL A 149 -1.22 -4.93 -8.09
C VAL A 149 -2.40 -4.09 -7.65
N VAL A 150 -2.27 -2.75 -7.60
CA VAL A 150 -3.37 -1.84 -7.24
C VAL A 150 -4.56 -2.04 -8.18
N THR A 151 -4.32 -2.07 -9.49
CA THR A 151 -5.38 -2.32 -10.48
C THR A 151 -6.07 -3.68 -10.27
N SER A 152 -5.31 -4.71 -9.88
CA SER A 152 -5.82 -6.06 -9.61
C SER A 152 -6.65 -6.14 -8.32
N CYS A 153 -6.45 -5.21 -7.37
CA CYS A 153 -7.23 -5.14 -6.14
C CYS A 153 -8.61 -4.51 -6.34
N GLY A 154 -8.78 -3.63 -7.34
CA GLY A 154 -10.04 -2.91 -7.58
C GLY A 154 -11.27 -3.82 -7.66
N PRO A 155 -11.28 -4.89 -8.47
CA PRO A 155 -12.43 -5.78 -8.60
C PRO A 155 -12.80 -6.56 -7.33
N LEU A 156 -11.93 -6.59 -6.30
CA LEU A 156 -12.17 -7.32 -5.06
C LEU A 156 -13.15 -6.62 -4.11
N MET A 157 -13.38 -5.31 -4.30
CA MET A 157 -14.27 -4.51 -3.48
C MET A 157 -15.06 -3.49 -4.29
N SER A 158 -16.12 -2.95 -3.69
CA SER A 158 -16.88 -1.83 -4.28
C SER A 158 -16.29 -0.48 -3.87
N SER A 159 -16.68 0.58 -4.59
CA SER A 159 -16.28 1.94 -4.25
C SER A 159 -16.77 2.34 -2.84
N LEU A 160 -17.98 1.93 -2.47
CA LEU A 160 -18.54 2.19 -1.14
C LEU A 160 -17.77 1.46 -0.02
N GLU A 161 -17.42 0.18 -0.23
CA GLU A 161 -16.59 -0.59 0.70
C GLU A 161 -15.24 0.08 0.93
N SER A 162 -14.62 0.64 -0.10
CA SER A 162 -13.30 1.30 0.01
C SER A 162 -13.29 2.59 0.83
N VAL A 163 -14.46 3.23 1.05
CA VAL A 163 -14.61 4.43 1.90
C VAL A 163 -14.75 4.07 3.38
N SER A 164 -15.22 2.86 3.69
CA SER A 164 -15.60 2.42 5.02
C SER A 164 -14.50 1.59 5.72
N GLU A 165 -14.90 0.72 6.63
CA GLU A 165 -14.04 -0.12 7.48
C GLU A 165 -13.12 -1.08 6.69
N THR A 166 -13.46 -1.40 5.44
CA THR A 166 -12.71 -2.35 4.61
C THR A 166 -11.48 -1.74 3.91
N ARG A 167 -11.17 -0.46 4.16
CA ARG A 167 -9.92 0.15 3.66
C ARG A 167 -8.67 -0.59 4.13
N THR A 168 -8.71 -1.16 5.32
CA THR A 168 -7.64 -1.99 5.88
C THR A 168 -7.42 -3.25 5.04
N ASP A 169 -8.51 -3.85 4.54
CA ASP A 169 -8.43 -5.03 3.68
C ASP A 169 -7.77 -4.72 2.33
N LEU A 170 -8.04 -3.53 1.77
CA LEU A 170 -7.37 -3.06 0.56
C LEU A 170 -5.86 -2.98 0.75
N ILE A 171 -5.39 -2.41 1.86
CA ILE A 171 -3.97 -2.35 2.20
C ILE A 171 -3.38 -3.75 2.34
N ALA A 172 -4.10 -4.66 3.02
CA ALA A 172 -3.69 -6.04 3.18
C ALA A 172 -3.57 -6.78 1.83
N TYR A 173 -4.56 -6.62 0.95
CA TYR A 173 -4.53 -7.21 -0.40
C TYR A 173 -3.38 -6.67 -1.25
N ILE A 174 -3.12 -5.36 -1.21
CA ILE A 174 -2.00 -4.76 -1.94
C ILE A 174 -0.67 -5.30 -1.39
N THR A 175 -0.49 -5.29 -0.07
CA THR A 175 0.75 -5.75 0.57
C THR A 175 1.02 -7.22 0.28
N ASP A 176 0.00 -8.06 0.40
CA ASP A 176 0.13 -9.49 0.14
C ASP A 176 0.42 -9.80 -1.33
N GLN A 177 -0.27 -9.12 -2.27
CA GLN A 177 -0.01 -9.33 -3.71
C GLN A 177 1.35 -8.79 -4.16
N LEU A 178 1.84 -7.71 -3.56
CA LEU A 178 3.20 -7.21 -3.83
C LEU A 178 4.26 -8.24 -3.43
N ASN A 179 4.10 -8.89 -2.28
CA ASN A 179 5.08 -9.86 -1.79
C ASN A 179 4.93 -11.25 -2.44
N ASN A 180 3.71 -11.73 -2.60
CA ASN A 180 3.43 -13.12 -2.96
C ASN A 180 2.89 -13.31 -4.38
N GLY A 181 2.50 -12.21 -5.06
CA GLY A 181 1.93 -12.22 -6.41
C GLY A 181 0.42 -12.08 -6.47
N VAL A 182 -0.09 -11.83 -7.67
CA VAL A 182 -1.49 -11.48 -7.92
C VAL A 182 -2.41 -12.68 -7.66
N TYR A 183 -3.53 -12.44 -6.98
CA TYR A 183 -4.54 -13.46 -6.69
C TYR A 183 -5.16 -14.03 -7.96
N LYS A 184 -5.42 -15.32 -7.95
CA LYS A 184 -6.34 -15.91 -8.91
C LYS A 184 -7.77 -15.64 -8.45
N THR A 185 -8.55 -14.94 -9.27
CA THR A 185 -9.93 -14.60 -8.97
C THR A 185 -10.89 -15.34 -9.90
N VAL A 186 -12.10 -15.61 -9.41
CA VAL A 186 -13.25 -16.08 -10.19
C VAL A 186 -14.38 -15.09 -10.00
N VAL A 187 -15.15 -14.87 -11.06
CA VAL A 187 -16.32 -13.97 -10.98
C VAL A 187 -17.51 -14.79 -10.53
N ILE A 188 -18.04 -14.46 -9.36
CA ILE A 188 -19.29 -15.00 -8.85
C ILE A 188 -20.39 -13.98 -9.10
N ARG A 189 -21.54 -14.45 -9.52
CA ARG A 189 -22.75 -13.65 -9.67
C ARG A 189 -23.69 -13.98 -8.55
N ASP A 190 -23.74 -13.11 -7.55
CA ASP A 190 -24.66 -13.24 -6.44
C ASP A 190 -25.89 -12.36 -6.63
N SER A 191 -27.03 -12.91 -6.23
CA SER A 191 -28.29 -12.18 -6.15
C SER A 191 -28.32 -11.43 -4.83
N VAL A 192 -28.05 -10.13 -4.85
CA VAL A 192 -28.14 -9.25 -3.68
C VAL A 192 -29.50 -8.58 -3.68
N THR A 193 -30.27 -8.72 -2.60
CA THR A 193 -31.52 -7.98 -2.44
C THR A 193 -31.18 -6.52 -2.11
N ASN A 194 -31.63 -5.60 -2.94
CA ASN A 194 -31.49 -4.17 -2.66
C ASN A 194 -32.37 -3.86 -1.44
N GLU A 195 -31.76 -3.45 -0.33
CA GLU A 195 -32.46 -3.17 0.92
C GLU A 195 -33.48 -2.03 0.83
N ILE A 196 -33.36 -1.20 -0.21
CA ILE A 196 -34.20 -0.01 -0.43
C ILE A 196 -35.42 -0.37 -1.29
N THR A 197 -35.20 -1.10 -2.39
CA THR A 197 -36.27 -1.44 -3.36
C THR A 197 -36.89 -2.80 -3.11
N GLY A 198 -36.22 -3.68 -2.34
CA GLY A 198 -36.62 -5.09 -2.14
C GLY A 198 -36.38 -5.97 -3.38
N GLU A 199 -35.84 -5.41 -4.45
CA GLU A 199 -35.58 -6.14 -5.70
C GLU A 199 -34.24 -6.89 -5.64
N LYS A 200 -34.19 -8.03 -6.30
CA LYS A 200 -32.98 -8.83 -6.43
C LYS A 200 -32.15 -8.33 -7.62
N GLU A 201 -31.00 -7.77 -7.33
CA GLU A 201 -30.01 -7.38 -8.33
C GLU A 201 -28.91 -8.44 -8.44
N MET A 202 -28.55 -8.81 -9.67
CA MET A 202 -27.40 -9.69 -9.91
C MET A 202 -26.13 -8.85 -9.91
N ARG A 203 -25.29 -8.99 -8.87
CA ARG A 203 -23.99 -8.34 -8.79
C ARG A 203 -22.88 -9.34 -9.10
N ALA A 204 -21.99 -8.96 -10.01
CA ALA A 204 -20.78 -9.71 -10.28
C ALA A 204 -19.69 -9.24 -9.28
N LYS A 205 -19.21 -10.15 -8.44
CA LYS A 205 -18.12 -9.90 -7.49
C LYS A 205 -16.94 -10.82 -7.82
N ALA A 206 -15.74 -10.26 -7.88
CA ALA A 206 -14.54 -11.07 -7.96
C ALA A 206 -14.26 -11.70 -6.58
N GLN A 207 -14.16 -13.01 -6.54
CA GLN A 207 -13.78 -13.76 -5.34
C GLN A 207 -12.39 -14.36 -5.50
N ILE A 208 -11.58 -14.26 -4.47
CA ILE A 208 -10.26 -14.87 -4.43
C ILE A 208 -10.42 -16.38 -4.27
N VAL A 209 -9.69 -17.15 -5.08
CA VAL A 209 -9.70 -18.61 -4.98
C VAL A 209 -8.83 -19.04 -3.80
N ALA A 210 -9.45 -19.70 -2.82
CA ALA A 210 -8.72 -20.29 -1.70
C ALA A 210 -7.87 -21.48 -2.16
N ASP A 211 -6.70 -21.64 -1.54
CA ASP A 211 -5.80 -22.79 -1.75
C ASP A 211 -5.18 -23.19 -0.42
N THR A 212 -5.66 -24.29 0.13
CA THR A 212 -5.20 -24.82 1.41
C THR A 212 -3.74 -25.32 1.38
N ASN A 213 -3.19 -25.56 0.18
CA ASN A 213 -1.80 -25.99 0.01
C ASN A 213 -0.82 -24.82 -0.12
N SER A 214 -1.34 -23.59 -0.29
CA SER A 214 -0.51 -22.39 -0.36
C SER A 214 -0.23 -21.84 1.05
N PRO A 215 1.00 -21.42 1.38
CA PRO A 215 1.32 -20.79 2.66
C PRO A 215 0.48 -19.54 2.97
N SER A 216 0.02 -18.84 1.94
CA SER A 216 -0.83 -17.67 2.06
C SER A 216 -2.33 -17.98 2.08
N GLY A 217 -2.74 -19.24 1.96
CA GLY A 217 -4.14 -19.64 1.90
C GLY A 217 -4.88 -19.30 0.60
N TYR A 218 -4.19 -18.67 -0.37
CA TYR A 218 -4.80 -18.19 -1.61
C TYR A 218 -4.04 -18.68 -2.84
N LYS A 219 -4.79 -19.03 -3.89
CA LYS A 219 -4.20 -19.38 -5.17
C LYS A 219 -3.73 -18.14 -5.91
N ARG A 220 -2.52 -18.19 -6.46
CA ARG A 220 -1.92 -17.09 -7.23
C ARG A 220 -2.11 -17.32 -8.72
N GLN A 221 -2.35 -16.23 -9.45
CA GLN A 221 -2.34 -16.24 -10.91
C GLN A 221 -0.90 -16.22 -11.43
N GLU A 222 -0.04 -15.45 -10.75
CA GLU A 222 1.37 -15.31 -11.05
C GLU A 222 2.16 -15.03 -9.77
N THR A 223 3.45 -15.36 -9.77
CA THR A 223 4.38 -15.07 -8.68
C THR A 223 4.75 -13.60 -8.70
N SER A 224 5.02 -13.01 -7.53
CA SER A 224 5.47 -11.63 -7.47
C SER A 224 6.83 -11.46 -8.16
N PRO A 225 6.99 -10.45 -9.02
CA PRO A 225 8.30 -10.09 -9.53
C PRO A 225 9.30 -9.73 -8.42
N PHE A 226 8.83 -9.20 -7.29
CA PHE A 226 9.67 -8.87 -6.14
C PHE A 226 10.34 -10.10 -5.55
N SER A 227 9.61 -11.21 -5.43
CA SER A 227 10.17 -12.46 -4.88
C SER A 227 11.31 -13.03 -5.73
N GLN A 228 11.32 -12.75 -7.05
CA GLN A 228 12.40 -13.22 -7.94
C GLN A 228 13.73 -12.52 -7.68
N TYR A 229 13.71 -11.35 -7.07
CA TYR A 229 14.88 -10.54 -6.73
C TYR A 229 15.10 -10.43 -5.21
N GLY A 230 14.32 -11.15 -4.40
CA GLY A 230 14.41 -11.06 -2.94
C GLY A 230 13.98 -9.70 -2.37
N ILE A 231 13.27 -8.90 -3.15
CA ILE A 231 12.72 -7.61 -2.73
C ILE A 231 11.45 -7.85 -1.93
N THR A 232 11.24 -7.10 -0.84
CA THR A 232 10.03 -7.21 -0.04
C THR A 232 9.36 -5.85 0.13
N CYS A 233 8.02 -5.86 0.16
CA CYS A 233 7.24 -4.69 0.53
C CYS A 233 6.98 -4.74 2.04
N GLY A 234 7.55 -3.77 2.78
CA GLY A 234 7.44 -3.73 4.23
C GLY A 234 6.21 -3.00 4.76
N LEU A 235 5.76 -1.96 4.06
CA LEU A 235 4.64 -1.13 4.49
C LEU A 235 4.00 -0.47 3.27
N VAL A 236 2.68 -0.59 3.19
CA VAL A 236 1.84 0.19 2.26
C VAL A 236 1.01 1.17 3.08
N SER A 237 1.07 2.44 2.74
CA SER A 237 0.29 3.51 3.38
C SER A 237 -0.56 4.20 2.32
N ILE A 238 -1.87 4.10 2.46
CA ILE A 238 -2.82 4.83 1.63
C ILE A 238 -3.21 6.09 2.38
N LEU A 239 -2.85 7.24 1.85
CA LEU A 239 -3.19 8.56 2.40
C LEU A 239 -4.64 8.93 2.08
N ASP A 240 -5.01 8.82 0.80
CA ASP A 240 -6.35 9.18 0.35
C ASP A 240 -6.74 8.36 -0.89
N ILE A 241 -8.05 8.27 -1.14
CA ILE A 241 -8.63 7.71 -2.35
C ILE A 241 -9.53 8.78 -2.95
N LYS A 242 -9.18 9.27 -4.13
CA LYS A 242 -10.00 10.22 -4.89
C LYS A 242 -10.87 9.46 -5.88
N TYR A 243 -12.17 9.72 -5.87
CA TYR A 243 -13.12 9.11 -6.78
C TYR A 243 -13.44 10.06 -7.92
N ASP A 244 -13.73 9.55 -9.10
CA ASP A 244 -14.26 10.39 -10.17
C ASP A 244 -15.65 10.94 -9.79
N GLY A 245 -16.08 12.04 -10.40
CA GLY A 245 -17.32 12.75 -10.03
C GLY A 245 -18.57 11.88 -10.10
N ALA A 246 -18.62 10.94 -11.05
CA ALA A 246 -19.74 10.00 -11.17
C ALA A 246 -19.75 9.00 -10.01
N THR A 247 -18.59 8.43 -9.68
CA THR A 247 -18.43 7.52 -8.54
C THR A 247 -18.70 8.22 -7.22
N GLN A 248 -18.19 9.43 -7.03
CA GLN A 248 -18.44 10.23 -5.82
C GLN A 248 -19.94 10.49 -5.64
N SER A 249 -20.63 10.90 -6.70
CA SER A 249 -22.09 11.13 -6.67
C SER A 249 -22.85 9.85 -6.32
N GLN A 250 -22.44 8.70 -6.83
CA GLN A 250 -23.03 7.41 -6.50
C GLN A 250 -22.82 7.03 -5.02
N ILE A 251 -21.62 7.25 -4.50
CA ILE A 251 -21.29 7.01 -3.08
C ILE A 251 -22.16 7.90 -2.19
N ASP A 252 -22.29 9.18 -2.53
CA ASP A 252 -23.06 10.13 -1.74
C ASP A 252 -24.56 9.82 -1.78
N ALA A 253 -25.09 9.43 -2.93
CA ALA A 253 -26.49 8.98 -3.05
C ALA A 253 -26.76 7.73 -2.21
N GLN A 254 -25.86 6.74 -2.23
CA GLN A 254 -25.99 5.54 -1.39
C GLN A 254 -25.92 5.85 0.10
N LYS A 255 -24.99 6.75 0.51
CA LYS A 255 -24.91 7.19 1.91
C LYS A 255 -26.21 7.86 2.35
N GLN A 256 -26.76 8.76 1.54
CA GLN A 256 -28.03 9.43 1.85
C GLN A 256 -29.20 8.44 1.95
N ALA A 257 -29.27 7.48 1.03
CA ALA A 257 -30.27 6.43 1.07
C ALA A 257 -30.18 5.56 2.35
N ASN A 258 -28.96 5.12 2.71
CA ASN A 258 -28.73 4.36 3.94
C ASN A 258 -29.08 5.16 5.18
N LEU A 259 -28.74 6.44 5.26
CA LEU A 259 -29.15 7.33 6.36
C LEU A 259 -30.66 7.47 6.45
N ALA A 260 -31.36 7.61 5.33
CA ALA A 260 -32.81 7.67 5.29
C ALA A 260 -33.46 6.38 5.82
N VAL A 261 -32.95 5.20 5.43
CA VAL A 261 -33.41 3.90 5.93
C VAL A 261 -33.17 3.77 7.43
N ILE A 262 -31.98 4.12 7.92
CA ILE A 262 -31.66 4.07 9.35
C ILE A 262 -32.60 5.00 10.13
N THR A 263 -32.78 6.23 9.65
CA THR A 263 -33.67 7.22 10.27
C THR A 263 -35.13 6.71 10.32
N SER A 264 -35.60 6.10 9.24
CA SER A 264 -36.93 5.51 9.19
C SER A 264 -37.08 4.34 10.16
N LYS A 265 -36.12 3.43 10.22
CA LYS A 265 -36.09 2.31 11.18
C LYS A 265 -36.08 2.82 12.63
N THR A 266 -35.27 3.83 12.93
CA THR A 266 -35.20 4.45 14.27
C THR A 266 -36.54 5.04 14.67
N LYS A 267 -37.17 5.81 13.79
CA LYS A 267 -38.52 6.38 14.05
C LYS A 267 -39.58 5.29 14.25
N SER A 268 -39.50 4.20 13.49
CA SER A 268 -40.41 3.06 13.66
C SER A 268 -40.20 2.38 15.03
N LEU A 269 -38.96 2.17 15.45
CA LEU A 269 -38.66 1.61 16.77
C LEU A 269 -39.11 2.53 17.89
N GLU A 270 -38.88 3.83 17.78
CA GLU A 270 -39.38 4.82 18.76
C GLU A 270 -40.92 4.80 18.86
N ALA A 271 -41.62 4.69 17.72
CA ALA A 271 -43.09 4.59 17.72
C ALA A 271 -43.56 3.29 18.40
N ILE A 272 -42.89 2.17 18.15
CA ILE A 272 -43.18 0.89 18.80
C ILE A 272 -42.94 1.00 20.32
N GLN A 273 -41.79 1.55 20.73
CA GLN A 273 -41.49 1.73 22.16
C GLN A 273 -42.51 2.65 22.84
N ARG A 274 -42.91 3.74 22.20
CA ARG A 274 -43.96 4.63 22.73
C ARG A 274 -45.29 3.93 22.85
N THR A 275 -45.66 3.10 21.88
CA THR A 275 -46.91 2.30 21.95
C THR A 275 -46.86 1.30 23.12
N VAL A 276 -45.73 0.60 23.29
CA VAL A 276 -45.52 -0.32 24.44
C VAL A 276 -45.63 0.44 25.74
N GLN A 277 -44.99 1.59 25.90
CA GLN A 277 -45.03 2.42 27.08
C GLN A 277 -46.46 2.85 27.41
N ILE A 278 -47.23 3.37 26.45
CA ILE A 278 -48.63 3.78 26.63
C ILE A 278 -49.49 2.58 27.03
N THR A 279 -49.23 1.38 26.44
CA THR A 279 -49.96 0.17 26.79
C THR A 279 -49.68 -0.28 28.23
N GLU A 280 -48.43 -0.24 28.66
CA GLU A 280 -48.03 -0.59 30.04
C GLU A 280 -48.56 0.44 31.06
N GLU A 281 -48.50 1.73 30.77
CA GLU A 281 -49.08 2.79 31.56
C GLU A 281 -50.61 2.62 31.69
N GLY A 282 -51.30 2.27 30.59
CA GLY A 282 -52.72 2.00 30.58
C GLY A 282 -53.09 0.75 31.43
N ARG A 283 -52.29 -0.32 31.35
CA ARG A 283 -52.46 -1.50 32.23
C ARG A 283 -52.27 -1.16 33.68
N ALA A 284 -51.20 -0.44 34.02
CA ALA A 284 -50.93 -0.04 35.39
C ALA A 284 -52.04 0.87 35.96
N ALA A 285 -52.57 1.78 35.14
CA ALA A 285 -53.72 2.62 35.53
C ALA A 285 -55.01 1.80 35.76
N ALA A 286 -55.30 0.83 34.89
CA ALA A 286 -56.42 -0.05 35.02
C ALA A 286 -56.33 -0.97 36.29
N GLU A 287 -55.16 -1.47 36.60
CA GLU A 287 -54.91 -2.24 37.84
C GLU A 287 -55.09 -1.36 39.08
N ARG A 288 -54.56 -0.16 39.12
CA ARG A 288 -54.75 0.80 40.20
C ARG A 288 -56.23 1.09 40.43
N ALA A 289 -57.01 1.34 39.40
CA ALA A 289 -58.44 1.58 39.47
C ALA A 289 -59.20 0.35 40.03
N LYS A 290 -58.82 -0.87 39.64
CA LYS A 290 -59.39 -2.11 40.26
C LYS A 290 -59.10 -2.23 41.77
N TRP A 291 -57.83 -1.96 42.12
CA TRP A 291 -57.45 -2.01 43.55
C TRP A 291 -58.17 -0.95 44.36
N GLU A 292 -58.39 0.24 43.86
CA GLU A 292 -59.18 1.29 44.52
C GLU A 292 -60.65 0.87 44.70
N GLN A 293 -61.28 0.28 43.65
CA GLN A 293 -62.67 -0.24 43.77
C GLN A 293 -62.80 -1.40 44.75
N GLU A 294 -61.83 -2.32 44.78
CA GLU A 294 -61.82 -3.41 45.75
C GLU A 294 -61.65 -2.90 47.18
N LYS A 295 -60.81 -1.91 47.40
CA LYS A 295 -60.61 -1.23 48.68
C LYS A 295 -61.89 -0.52 49.15
N GLU A 296 -62.58 0.20 48.25
CA GLU A 296 -63.85 0.84 48.55
C GLU A 296 -64.94 -0.21 48.92
N LYS A 297 -65.02 -1.30 48.16
CA LYS A 297 -65.94 -2.41 48.48
C LYS A 297 -65.64 -3.05 49.84
N ALA A 298 -64.38 -3.28 50.15
CA ALA A 298 -63.95 -3.83 51.41
C ALA A 298 -64.29 -2.91 52.62
N VAL A 299 -64.14 -1.60 52.45
CA VAL A 299 -64.50 -0.58 53.45
C VAL A 299 -66.04 -0.50 53.62
N ALA A 300 -66.81 -0.65 52.54
CA ALA A 300 -68.28 -0.63 52.58
C ALA A 300 -68.88 -1.88 53.26
N VAL A 301 -68.18 -3.02 53.22
CA VAL A 301 -68.66 -4.28 53.91
C VAL A 301 -68.28 -4.30 55.37
N THR A 302 -67.37 -3.45 55.85
CA THR A 302 -66.89 -3.39 57.23
C THR A 302 -67.65 -2.33 58.09
N LYS A 303 -68.55 -1.57 57.46
CA LYS A 303 -69.52 -0.71 58.17
C LYS A 303 -70.87 -1.38 58.26
#